data_634638ab2d7255e330e2b96fab921883
#
_entry.id   634638ab2d7255e330e2b96fab921883
#
_cell.length_a   1.000
_cell.length_b   1.000
_cell.length_c   1.000
_cell.angle_alpha   90.00
_cell.angle_beta   90.00
_cell.angle_gamma   90.00
#
_symmetry.space_group_name_H-M   'P 1'
#
loop_
_entity.id
_entity.type
_entity.pdbx_description
1 polymer ?
#
loop_
_entity_poly.entity_id
_entity_poly.type
_entity_poly.pdbx_seq_one_letter_code
_entity_poly.pdbx_strand_id
1 'polypeptide(L)'
;MSTIKAIGFDMDYTLAEYKSPAFDELAYKGAVEKLIGMGYPEELRNFEYDSSKWCRGLIIDTQRGNFLKIDRHKYVRIAQHGFGVISSDYRKQIYSRTFNISPSFSEKHYVNVDTLFQLVDCSLFAATVTMKDEEEFAFLDGKTYEEMYRDVRASVDLCHRDGVIKDEVARNPAKYISKDDKMIPMLKQFKEDGKKVFLLTNSLWEYTLTVMNYLVGDDWTDLFDLIIVGSCKPVFLIDRFLNLFRIEEATGKLTNTDGVYEILEEKGGIGAETFLAKGKVFQGGNWLHLQAMLGINAGEE
;
A
#
# COMPACT_ATOMS: atom_id res chain seq x y z
N MET A 1 3.56 -22.01 16.80
CA MET A 1 3.58 -22.14 15.32
C MET A 1 3.16 -23.53 14.81
N SER A 2 2.98 -24.54 15.67
CA SER A 2 2.57 -25.90 15.23
C SER A 2 1.16 -25.98 14.62
N THR A 3 0.28 -25.04 14.96
CA THR A 3 -1.12 -24.98 14.46
C THR A 3 -1.28 -24.22 13.14
N ILE A 4 -0.31 -23.38 12.76
CA ILE A 4 -0.36 -22.62 11.52
C ILE A 4 -0.07 -23.54 10.34
N LYS A 5 -0.97 -23.62 9.36
CA LYS A 5 -0.82 -24.44 8.15
C LYS A 5 -0.39 -23.65 6.92
N ALA A 6 -0.76 -22.37 6.85
CA ALA A 6 -0.42 -21.51 5.72
C ALA A 6 0.18 -20.19 6.20
N ILE A 7 1.15 -19.65 5.45
CA ILE A 7 1.81 -18.38 5.71
C ILE A 7 1.78 -17.57 4.42
N GLY A 8 1.20 -16.37 4.49
CA GLY A 8 1.13 -15.44 3.38
C GLY A 8 2.06 -14.27 3.55
N PHE A 9 2.63 -13.82 2.44
CA PHE A 9 3.50 -12.65 2.37
C PHE A 9 2.90 -11.62 1.42
N ASP A 10 3.00 -10.35 1.79
CA ASP A 10 2.91 -9.26 0.81
C ASP A 10 4.25 -9.12 0.09
N MET A 11 4.29 -8.45 -1.05
CA MET A 11 5.53 -8.15 -1.75
C MET A 11 6.12 -6.83 -1.27
N ASP A 12 5.38 -5.74 -1.47
CA ASP A 12 5.87 -4.38 -1.27
C ASP A 12 6.06 -4.07 0.21
N TYR A 13 7.26 -3.62 0.60
CA TYR A 13 7.70 -3.40 1.98
C TYR A 13 7.58 -4.64 2.90
N THR A 14 7.53 -5.84 2.32
CA THR A 14 7.54 -7.10 3.05
C THR A 14 8.66 -8.02 2.54
N LEU A 15 8.57 -8.51 1.30
CA LEU A 15 9.65 -9.26 0.65
C LEU A 15 10.60 -8.31 -0.11
N ALA A 16 10.06 -7.25 -0.70
CA ALA A 16 10.81 -6.19 -1.35
C ALA A 16 10.98 -5.02 -0.39
N GLU A 17 12.19 -4.83 0.13
CA GLU A 17 12.57 -3.67 0.95
C GLU A 17 12.97 -2.51 0.04
N TYR A 18 12.13 -1.47 -0.03
CA TYR A 18 12.44 -0.28 -0.81
C TYR A 18 13.40 0.65 -0.08
N LYS A 19 14.39 1.16 -0.81
CA LYS A 19 15.43 2.07 -0.27
C LYS A 19 14.89 3.49 -0.16
N SER A 20 14.59 3.92 1.07
CA SER A 20 14.43 5.34 1.36
C SER A 20 15.84 5.99 1.44
N PRO A 21 16.05 7.23 0.96
CA PRO A 21 15.03 8.12 0.36
C PRO A 21 14.78 7.90 -1.14
N ALA A 22 15.57 7.07 -1.84
CA ALA A 22 15.57 7.02 -3.31
C ALA A 22 14.19 6.68 -3.91
N PHE A 23 13.48 5.72 -3.33
CA PHE A 23 12.14 5.33 -3.78
C PHE A 23 11.11 6.41 -3.47
N ASP A 24 11.17 6.96 -2.26
CA ASP A 24 10.22 7.99 -1.81
C ASP A 24 10.37 9.29 -2.61
N GLU A 25 11.61 9.70 -2.92
CA GLU A 25 11.89 10.84 -3.78
C GLU A 25 11.37 10.65 -5.21
N LEU A 26 11.44 9.43 -5.75
CA LEU A 26 10.88 9.12 -7.07
C LEU A 26 9.37 9.32 -7.07
N ALA A 27 8.68 8.80 -6.06
CA ALA A 27 7.24 8.95 -5.89
C ALA A 27 6.87 10.43 -5.67
N TYR A 28 7.61 11.13 -4.82
CA TYR A 28 7.41 12.55 -4.53
C TYR A 28 7.51 13.41 -5.80
N LYS A 29 8.61 13.29 -6.55
CA LYS A 29 8.85 14.05 -7.78
C LYS A 29 7.79 13.75 -8.84
N GLY A 30 7.44 12.48 -9.01
CA GLY A 30 6.37 12.10 -9.93
C GLY A 30 5.03 12.74 -9.56
N ALA A 31 4.67 12.74 -8.29
CA ALA A 31 3.42 13.33 -7.81
C ALA A 31 3.42 14.86 -7.89
N VAL A 32 4.56 15.54 -7.67
CA VAL A 32 4.72 16.98 -7.91
C VAL A 32 4.36 17.33 -9.35
N GLU A 33 4.89 16.61 -10.33
CA GLU A 33 4.58 16.86 -11.75
C GLU A 33 3.09 16.64 -12.06
N LYS A 34 2.44 15.65 -11.42
CA LYS A 34 0.99 15.44 -11.57
C LYS A 34 0.19 16.58 -10.97
N LEU A 35 0.55 17.06 -9.78
CA LEU A 35 -0.11 18.22 -9.15
C LEU A 35 0.03 19.48 -10.00
N ILE A 36 1.21 19.77 -10.53
CA ILE A 36 1.42 20.89 -11.46
C ILE A 36 0.55 20.73 -12.71
N GLY A 37 0.45 19.51 -13.24
CA GLY A 37 -0.47 19.20 -14.35
C GLY A 37 -1.96 19.41 -14.01
N MET A 38 -2.33 19.38 -12.72
CA MET A 38 -3.68 19.73 -12.23
C MET A 38 -3.86 21.24 -11.99
N GLY A 39 -2.83 22.04 -12.21
CA GLY A 39 -2.87 23.51 -12.06
C GLY A 39 -2.24 24.02 -10.76
N TYR A 40 -1.58 23.18 -9.96
CA TYR A 40 -0.79 23.62 -8.82
C TYR A 40 0.41 24.46 -9.28
N PRO A 41 0.87 25.44 -8.46
CA PRO A 41 1.99 26.30 -8.82
C PRO A 41 3.28 25.51 -9.08
N GLU A 42 4.10 25.98 -10.04
CA GLU A 42 5.38 25.36 -10.38
C GLU A 42 6.40 25.42 -9.23
N GLU A 43 6.23 26.37 -8.33
CA GLU A 43 7.02 26.56 -7.12
C GLU A 43 6.96 25.35 -6.19
N LEU A 44 5.97 24.46 -6.36
CA LEU A 44 5.90 23.17 -5.65
C LEU A 44 7.17 22.31 -5.86
N ARG A 45 7.88 22.49 -6.98
CA ARG A 45 9.18 21.85 -7.24
C ARG A 45 10.30 22.30 -6.31
N ASN A 46 10.15 23.45 -5.64
CA ASN A 46 11.14 23.98 -4.72
C ASN A 46 11.13 23.26 -3.35
N PHE A 47 10.09 22.48 -3.06
CA PHE A 47 10.02 21.66 -1.87
C PHE A 47 10.68 20.31 -2.11
N GLU A 48 11.49 19.89 -1.15
CA GLU A 48 12.20 18.60 -1.19
C GLU A 48 11.58 17.60 -0.21
N TYR A 49 11.60 16.33 -0.60
CA TYR A 49 11.21 15.25 0.30
C TYR A 49 12.28 15.03 1.37
N ASP A 50 11.89 15.10 2.62
CA ASP A 50 12.75 14.82 3.77
C ASP A 50 12.15 13.66 4.58
N SER A 51 12.70 12.47 4.41
CA SER A 51 12.24 11.25 5.08
C SER A 51 12.32 11.32 6.61
N SER A 52 13.17 12.20 7.17
CA SER A 52 13.34 12.34 8.61
C SER A 52 12.16 13.03 9.30
N LYS A 53 11.33 13.77 8.55
CA LYS A 53 10.19 14.53 9.08
C LYS A 53 8.93 13.71 9.26
N TRP A 54 8.81 12.58 8.58
CA TRP A 54 7.57 11.82 8.49
C TRP A 54 7.71 10.41 9.05
N CYS A 55 6.69 9.93 9.75
CA CYS A 55 6.68 8.57 10.28
C CYS A 55 5.25 8.00 10.33
N ARG A 56 5.14 6.69 10.31
CA ARG A 56 3.84 6.02 10.54
C ARG A 56 3.28 6.32 11.93
N GLY A 57 1.97 6.32 12.04
CA GLY A 57 1.23 6.65 13.26
C GLY A 57 0.99 8.15 13.45
N LEU A 58 1.22 8.98 12.42
CA LEU A 58 0.66 10.32 12.35
C LEU A 58 -0.82 10.25 11.97
N ILE A 59 -1.57 11.29 12.30
CA ILE A 59 -2.93 11.52 11.83
C ILE A 59 -2.93 12.83 11.05
N ILE A 60 -3.48 12.80 9.85
CA ILE A 60 -3.71 14.00 9.03
C ILE A 60 -5.12 14.49 9.32
N ASP A 61 -5.24 15.74 9.78
CA ASP A 61 -6.51 16.47 9.84
C ASP A 61 -6.68 17.24 8.50
N THR A 62 -7.35 16.61 7.57
CA THR A 62 -7.54 17.17 6.21
C THR A 62 -8.45 18.39 6.20
N GLN A 63 -9.28 18.59 7.23
CA GLN A 63 -10.13 19.76 7.35
C GLN A 63 -9.33 21.04 7.69
N ARG A 64 -8.23 20.87 8.45
CA ARG A 64 -7.43 21.98 8.96
C ARG A 64 -6.02 22.05 8.40
N GLY A 65 -5.60 21.11 7.54
CA GLY A 65 -4.23 21.05 7.03
C GLY A 65 -3.19 20.68 8.11
N ASN A 66 -3.58 19.93 9.14
CA ASN A 66 -2.73 19.66 10.28
C ASN A 66 -2.25 18.20 10.31
N PHE A 67 -1.05 18.02 10.86
CA PHE A 67 -0.47 16.69 11.16
C PHE A 67 -0.39 16.52 12.68
N LEU A 68 -0.91 15.42 13.18
CA LEU A 68 -1.08 15.18 14.60
C LEU A 68 -0.26 13.96 15.04
N LYS A 69 0.48 14.09 16.16
CA LYS A 69 1.03 12.97 16.90
C LYS A 69 0.25 12.78 18.18
N ILE A 70 -0.40 11.65 18.31
CA ILE A 70 -1.19 11.30 19.50
C ILE A 70 -0.44 10.32 20.40
N ASP A 71 -0.77 10.32 21.68
CA ASP A 71 -0.31 9.30 22.61
C ASP A 71 -1.31 8.14 22.76
N ARG A 72 -0.95 7.13 23.57
CA ARG A 72 -1.80 5.96 23.84
C ARG A 72 -3.18 6.30 24.44
N HIS A 73 -3.33 7.49 25.01
CA HIS A 73 -4.58 8.00 25.57
C HIS A 73 -5.35 8.89 24.59
N LYS A 74 -4.91 8.94 23.33
CA LYS A 74 -5.47 9.78 22.27
C LYS A 74 -5.37 11.30 22.53
N TYR A 75 -4.41 11.75 23.33
CA TYR A 75 -4.08 13.17 23.43
C TYR A 75 -3.14 13.57 22.31
N VAL A 76 -3.44 14.68 21.64
CA VAL A 76 -2.53 15.28 20.63
C VAL A 76 -1.34 15.90 21.37
N ARG A 77 -0.17 15.32 21.21
CA ARG A 77 1.08 15.78 21.84
C ARG A 77 1.83 16.79 20.99
N ILE A 78 1.83 16.58 19.69
CA ILE A 78 2.44 17.47 18.69
C ILE A 78 1.40 17.70 17.61
N ALA A 79 1.32 18.93 17.12
CA ALA A 79 0.57 19.28 15.92
C ALA A 79 1.41 20.23 15.07
N GLN A 80 1.34 20.05 13.74
CA GLN A 80 1.96 20.89 12.74
C GLN A 80 0.89 21.32 11.74
N HIS A 81 0.99 22.54 11.22
CA HIS A 81 0.20 23.04 10.11
C HIS A 81 1.16 23.26 8.92
N GLY A 82 0.95 22.54 7.83
CA GLY A 82 2.01 22.46 6.82
C GLY A 82 3.33 22.03 7.45
N PHE A 83 4.39 22.80 7.26
CA PHE A 83 5.68 22.60 7.93
C PHE A 83 5.82 23.36 9.26
N GLY A 84 4.84 24.20 9.62
CA GLY A 84 4.88 25.02 10.83
C GLY A 84 4.40 24.29 12.07
N VAL A 85 5.11 24.45 13.20
CA VAL A 85 4.71 23.86 14.48
C VAL A 85 3.59 24.68 15.13
N ILE A 86 2.49 24.03 15.49
CA ILE A 86 1.37 24.66 16.20
C ILE A 86 1.72 24.83 17.69
N SER A 87 1.47 26.02 18.23
CA SER A 87 1.70 26.31 19.65
C SER A 87 0.88 25.37 20.57
N SER A 88 1.42 25.13 21.78
CA SER A 88 0.75 24.24 22.76
C SER A 88 -0.66 24.72 23.11
N ASP A 89 -0.86 26.04 23.22
CA ASP A 89 -2.14 26.61 23.64
C ASP A 89 -3.17 26.52 22.52
N TYR A 90 -2.79 26.83 21.28
CA TYR A 90 -3.67 26.70 20.12
C TYR A 90 -4.01 25.22 19.84
N ARG A 91 -3.05 24.31 19.95
CA ARG A 91 -3.29 22.87 19.87
C ARG A 91 -4.30 22.38 20.89
N LYS A 92 -4.18 22.82 22.17
CA LYS A 92 -5.14 22.47 23.21
C LYS A 92 -6.53 23.05 22.92
N GLN A 93 -6.61 24.25 22.39
CA GLN A 93 -7.87 24.87 22.02
C GLN A 93 -8.62 24.07 20.96
N ILE A 94 -7.91 23.53 19.95
CA ILE A 94 -8.52 22.80 18.84
C ILE A 94 -8.79 21.33 19.21
N TYR A 95 -7.83 20.67 19.89
CA TYR A 95 -7.84 19.21 20.07
C TYR A 95 -7.99 18.78 21.53
N SER A 96 -8.32 19.68 22.45
CA SER A 96 -8.62 19.27 23.83
C SER A 96 -10.01 18.62 23.90
N ARG A 97 -10.15 17.74 24.89
CA ARG A 97 -11.44 17.12 25.19
C ARG A 97 -12.45 18.19 25.60
N THR A 98 -13.52 18.31 24.84
CA THR A 98 -14.70 19.06 25.26
C THR A 98 -15.65 18.08 25.96
N PHE A 99 -16.06 18.39 27.21
CA PHE A 99 -17.01 17.57 28.00
C PHE A 99 -16.58 16.11 28.23
N ASN A 100 -15.30 15.83 28.48
CA ASN A 100 -14.76 14.49 28.72
C ASN A 100 -14.85 13.51 27.53
N ILE A 101 -15.19 13.96 26.36
CA ILE A 101 -15.18 13.15 25.14
C ILE A 101 -13.81 13.30 24.46
N SER A 102 -13.08 12.19 24.34
CA SER A 102 -11.85 12.17 23.52
C SER A 102 -12.23 12.30 22.06
N PRO A 103 -11.51 13.08 21.24
CA PRO A 103 -11.62 12.99 19.79
C PRO A 103 -11.41 11.53 19.38
N SER A 104 -12.32 10.99 18.57
CA SER A 104 -12.21 9.59 18.16
C SER A 104 -11.15 9.41 17.09
N PHE A 105 -10.82 10.49 16.33
CA PHE A 105 -10.00 10.48 15.12
C PHE A 105 -10.46 9.44 14.08
N SER A 106 -11.77 9.07 14.13
CA SER A 106 -12.41 8.13 13.22
C SER A 106 -13.33 8.82 12.21
N GLU A 107 -13.52 10.13 12.33
CA GLU A 107 -14.28 10.93 11.37
C GLU A 107 -13.52 10.97 10.03
N LYS A 108 -14.24 11.12 8.92
CA LYS A 108 -13.70 11.02 7.54
C LYS A 108 -12.57 11.99 7.22
N HIS A 109 -12.52 13.12 7.91
CA HIS A 109 -11.46 14.12 7.71
C HIS A 109 -10.16 13.80 8.45
N TYR A 110 -10.13 12.76 9.29
CA TYR A 110 -8.89 12.24 9.88
C TYR A 110 -8.40 11.04 9.08
N VAL A 111 -7.17 11.13 8.62
CA VAL A 111 -6.51 10.04 7.87
C VAL A 111 -5.33 9.53 8.70
N ASN A 112 -5.36 8.24 9.01
CA ASN A 112 -4.25 7.58 9.70
C ASN A 112 -3.14 7.27 8.69
N VAL A 113 -1.91 7.63 9.02
CA VAL A 113 -0.71 7.30 8.24
C VAL A 113 -0.20 5.93 8.69
N ASP A 114 -0.73 4.87 8.08
CA ASP A 114 -0.49 3.50 8.51
C ASP A 114 0.59 2.80 7.66
N THR A 115 0.80 3.26 6.43
CA THR A 115 1.75 2.64 5.49
C THR A 115 2.92 3.57 5.18
N LEU A 116 4.05 2.99 4.77
CA LEU A 116 5.22 3.75 4.34
C LEU A 116 4.95 4.56 3.06
N PHE A 117 4.09 4.07 2.18
CA PHE A 117 3.69 4.80 0.97
C PHE A 117 3.05 6.17 1.27
N GLN A 118 2.31 6.28 2.38
CA GLN A 118 1.64 7.53 2.77
C GLN A 118 2.59 8.61 3.31
N LEU A 119 3.87 8.30 3.54
CA LEU A 119 4.84 9.32 3.98
C LEU A 119 5.07 10.38 2.90
N VAL A 120 5.00 9.98 1.64
CA VAL A 120 5.06 10.91 0.50
C VAL A 120 3.85 11.84 0.50
N ASP A 121 2.64 11.32 0.78
CA ASP A 121 1.42 12.13 0.91
C ASP A 121 1.60 13.21 1.98
N CYS A 122 2.18 12.85 3.13
CA CYS A 122 2.42 13.81 4.22
C CYS A 122 3.28 14.98 3.75
N SER A 123 4.40 14.70 3.06
CA SER A 123 5.32 15.71 2.59
C SER A 123 4.69 16.64 1.55
N LEU A 124 3.98 16.06 0.57
CA LEU A 124 3.28 16.82 -0.48
C LEU A 124 2.16 17.68 0.10
N PHE A 125 1.35 17.10 1.00
CA PHE A 125 0.27 17.84 1.61
C PHE A 125 0.80 18.98 2.49
N ALA A 126 1.89 18.77 3.24
CA ALA A 126 2.52 19.84 4.00
C ALA A 126 3.03 20.97 3.10
N ALA A 127 3.63 20.64 1.96
CA ALA A 127 4.09 21.64 0.98
C ALA A 127 2.91 22.45 0.42
N THR A 128 1.84 21.80 -0.01
CA THR A 128 0.65 22.48 -0.55
C THR A 128 -0.06 23.35 0.49
N VAL A 129 -0.15 22.88 1.77
CA VAL A 129 -0.70 23.69 2.88
C VAL A 129 0.14 24.93 3.11
N THR A 130 1.46 24.79 3.19
CA THR A 130 2.38 25.92 3.39
C THR A 130 2.24 26.95 2.28
N MET A 131 2.21 26.51 1.01
CA MET A 131 2.02 27.41 -0.13
C MET A 131 0.68 28.15 -0.09
N LYS A 132 -0.40 27.45 0.31
CA LYS A 132 -1.73 28.09 0.42
C LYS A 132 -1.72 29.21 1.45
N ASP A 133 -1.04 29.04 2.57
CA ASP A 133 -1.03 30.00 3.66
C ASP A 133 -0.14 31.24 3.37
N GLU A 134 0.77 31.12 2.42
CA GLU A 134 1.62 32.24 1.97
C GLU A 134 0.86 33.25 1.09
N GLU A 135 -0.44 33.00 0.79
CA GLU A 135 -1.38 33.89 0.07
C GLU A 135 -0.89 34.38 -1.31
N GLU A 136 0.16 33.79 -1.87
CA GLU A 136 0.73 34.21 -3.17
C GLU A 136 0.11 33.49 -4.37
N PHE A 137 -0.73 32.46 -4.12
CA PHE A 137 -1.19 31.54 -5.16
C PHE A 137 -2.72 31.47 -5.26
N ALA A 138 -3.30 32.30 -6.11
CA ALA A 138 -4.76 32.40 -6.31
C ALA A 138 -5.46 31.05 -6.63
N PHE A 139 -4.77 30.10 -7.28
CA PHE A 139 -5.32 28.77 -7.53
C PHE A 139 -5.63 28.01 -6.22
N LEU A 140 -4.79 28.18 -5.21
CA LEU A 140 -4.94 27.51 -3.91
C LEU A 140 -6.01 28.18 -3.03
N ASP A 141 -6.30 29.47 -3.22
CA ASP A 141 -7.31 30.20 -2.44
C ASP A 141 -8.70 29.60 -2.58
N GLY A 142 -9.03 29.09 -3.76
CA GLY A 142 -10.32 28.44 -4.05
C GLY A 142 -10.45 27.01 -3.52
N LYS A 143 -9.37 26.38 -3.04
CA LYS A 143 -9.37 24.98 -2.59
C LYS A 143 -9.41 24.88 -1.07
N THR A 144 -10.20 23.96 -0.55
CA THR A 144 -10.12 23.51 0.84
C THR A 144 -8.91 22.58 1.04
N TYR A 145 -8.41 22.46 2.27
CA TYR A 145 -7.34 21.51 2.59
C TYR A 145 -7.76 20.06 2.29
N GLU A 146 -9.04 19.72 2.46
CA GLU A 146 -9.57 18.41 2.14
C GLU A 146 -9.51 18.11 0.64
N GLU A 147 -9.81 19.09 -0.22
CA GLU A 147 -9.65 18.97 -1.68
C GLU A 147 -8.19 18.83 -2.07
N MET A 148 -7.31 19.60 -1.45
CA MET A 148 -5.86 19.52 -1.69
C MET A 148 -5.32 18.14 -1.29
N TYR A 149 -5.74 17.58 -0.15
CA TYR A 149 -5.34 16.22 0.25
C TYR A 149 -5.83 15.16 -0.75
N ARG A 150 -7.06 15.28 -1.27
CA ARG A 150 -7.56 14.39 -2.33
C ARG A 150 -6.72 14.47 -3.60
N ASP A 151 -6.32 15.66 -4.00
CA ASP A 151 -5.47 15.85 -5.18
C ASP A 151 -4.09 15.24 -4.97
N VAL A 152 -3.48 15.44 -3.80
CA VAL A 152 -2.22 14.80 -3.41
C VAL A 152 -2.34 13.28 -3.48
N ARG A 153 -3.36 12.70 -2.85
CA ARG A 153 -3.57 11.24 -2.86
C ARG A 153 -3.77 10.71 -4.28
N ALA A 154 -4.60 11.40 -5.08
CA ALA A 154 -4.84 11.03 -6.48
C ALA A 154 -3.56 11.09 -7.33
N SER A 155 -2.70 12.08 -7.09
CA SER A 155 -1.41 12.24 -7.80
C SER A 155 -0.44 11.11 -7.49
N VAL A 156 -0.31 10.74 -6.21
CA VAL A 156 0.53 9.60 -5.79
C VAL A 156 -0.01 8.28 -6.35
N ASP A 157 -1.32 8.04 -6.23
CA ASP A 157 -1.97 6.85 -6.80
C ASP A 157 -1.80 6.76 -8.33
N LEU A 158 -1.84 7.90 -9.02
CA LEU A 158 -1.61 7.94 -10.47
C LEU A 158 -0.18 7.54 -10.81
N CYS A 159 0.83 8.00 -10.07
CA CYS A 159 2.23 7.61 -10.29
C CYS A 159 2.45 6.10 -10.13
N HIS A 160 1.70 5.44 -9.24
CA HIS A 160 1.73 3.99 -9.11
C HIS A 160 1.05 3.26 -10.28
N ARG A 161 0.04 3.88 -10.91
CA ARG A 161 -0.75 3.26 -11.99
C ARG A 161 -0.21 3.50 -13.39
N ASP A 162 0.36 4.68 -13.65
CA ASP A 162 0.79 5.09 -14.99
C ASP A 162 2.23 4.72 -15.34
N GLY A 163 2.90 3.98 -14.47
CA GLY A 163 4.24 3.46 -14.70
C GLY A 163 5.38 4.37 -14.25
N VAL A 164 5.15 5.64 -13.90
CA VAL A 164 6.23 6.57 -13.50
C VAL A 164 7.16 5.97 -12.45
N ILE A 165 6.59 5.33 -11.42
CA ILE A 165 7.37 4.66 -10.38
C ILE A 165 7.81 3.27 -10.87
N LYS A 166 6.86 2.46 -11.33
CA LYS A 166 7.08 1.04 -11.61
C LYS A 166 8.06 0.80 -12.75
N ASP A 167 7.97 1.58 -13.82
CA ASP A 167 8.88 1.46 -14.98
C ASP A 167 10.31 1.89 -14.61
N GLU A 168 10.46 2.92 -13.79
CA GLU A 168 11.79 3.36 -13.34
C GLU A 168 12.42 2.35 -12.39
N VAL A 169 11.66 1.79 -11.46
CA VAL A 169 12.13 0.72 -10.57
C VAL A 169 12.49 -0.53 -11.40
N ALA A 170 11.68 -0.87 -12.41
CA ALA A 170 11.95 -2.01 -13.30
C ALA A 170 13.23 -1.84 -14.10
N ARG A 171 13.55 -0.62 -14.57
CA ARG A 171 14.80 -0.34 -15.31
C ARG A 171 16.03 -0.43 -14.43
N ASN A 172 15.92 -0.07 -13.14
CA ASN A 172 17.06 -0.02 -12.23
C ASN A 172 16.71 -0.48 -10.81
N PRO A 173 16.30 -1.75 -10.63
CA PRO A 173 15.80 -2.24 -9.35
C PRO A 173 16.86 -2.15 -8.24
N ALA A 174 18.13 -2.31 -8.54
CA ALA A 174 19.22 -2.22 -7.57
C ALA A 174 19.34 -0.84 -6.90
N LYS A 175 18.88 0.22 -7.56
CA LYS A 175 18.84 1.58 -7.00
C LYS A 175 17.75 1.70 -5.93
N TYR A 176 16.63 1.02 -6.10
CA TYR A 176 15.42 1.22 -5.32
C TYR A 176 15.09 0.10 -4.34
N ILE A 177 15.63 -1.11 -4.55
CA ILE A 177 15.28 -2.30 -3.76
C ILE A 177 16.54 -2.91 -3.15
N SER A 178 16.49 -3.22 -1.85
CA SER A 178 17.51 -4.00 -1.15
C SER A 178 17.27 -5.49 -1.33
N LYS A 179 18.34 -6.29 -1.49
CA LYS A 179 18.27 -7.74 -1.43
C LYS A 179 18.51 -8.22 0.00
N ASP A 180 17.74 -9.22 0.42
CA ASP A 180 17.95 -9.94 1.67
C ASP A 180 18.30 -11.40 1.38
N ASP A 181 19.54 -11.79 1.63
CA ASP A 181 20.03 -13.16 1.40
C ASP A 181 19.33 -14.21 2.29
N LYS A 182 18.63 -13.76 3.34
CA LYS A 182 17.89 -14.65 4.26
C LYS A 182 16.49 -14.97 3.79
N MET A 183 15.95 -14.23 2.84
CA MET A 183 14.56 -14.41 2.37
C MET A 183 14.35 -15.77 1.73
N ILE A 184 15.21 -16.19 0.81
CA ILE A 184 15.10 -17.49 0.12
C ILE A 184 15.21 -18.66 1.12
N PRO A 185 16.22 -18.71 2.00
CA PRO A 185 16.30 -19.75 3.04
C PRO A 185 15.05 -19.79 3.93
N MET A 186 14.52 -18.62 4.33
CA MET A 186 13.32 -18.53 5.16
C MET A 186 12.09 -19.14 4.47
N LEU A 187 11.84 -18.78 3.21
CA LEU A 187 10.69 -19.30 2.46
C LEU A 187 10.80 -20.82 2.26
N LYS A 188 12.01 -21.33 1.95
CA LYS A 188 12.26 -22.77 1.84
C LYS A 188 12.01 -23.50 3.15
N GLN A 189 12.47 -22.93 4.27
CA GLN A 189 12.27 -23.55 5.60
C GLN A 189 10.79 -23.69 5.93
N PHE A 190 9.95 -22.71 5.63
CA PHE A 190 8.51 -22.84 5.85
C PHE A 190 7.90 -24.00 5.05
N LYS A 191 8.33 -24.20 3.80
CA LYS A 191 7.88 -25.33 2.98
C LYS A 191 8.37 -26.66 3.54
N GLU A 192 9.63 -26.75 3.98
CA GLU A 192 10.21 -27.93 4.64
C GLU A 192 9.48 -28.28 5.94
N ASP A 193 9.01 -27.26 6.68
CA ASP A 193 8.19 -27.41 7.88
C ASP A 193 6.72 -27.78 7.56
N GLY A 194 6.40 -28.09 6.30
CA GLY A 194 5.08 -28.51 5.84
C GLY A 194 4.03 -27.39 5.78
N LYS A 195 4.47 -26.10 5.76
CA LYS A 195 3.58 -24.96 5.61
C LYS A 195 3.29 -24.70 4.14
N LYS A 196 2.04 -24.31 3.85
CA LYS A 196 1.71 -23.70 2.57
C LYS A 196 2.20 -22.25 2.55
N VAL A 197 2.99 -21.88 1.55
CA VAL A 197 3.55 -20.53 1.41
C VAL A 197 2.87 -19.84 0.23
N PHE A 198 2.31 -18.65 0.44
CA PHE A 198 1.64 -17.92 -0.63
C PHE A 198 2.03 -16.44 -0.67
N LEU A 199 1.99 -15.87 -1.86
CA LEU A 199 2.15 -14.44 -2.11
C LEU A 199 0.78 -13.80 -2.32
N LEU A 200 0.50 -12.68 -1.65
CA LEU A 200 -0.74 -11.91 -1.80
C LEU A 200 -0.41 -10.41 -1.87
N THR A 201 -0.32 -9.87 -3.08
CA THR A 201 0.08 -8.48 -3.31
C THR A 201 -0.96 -7.68 -4.09
N ASN A 202 -1.01 -6.36 -3.84
CA ASN A 202 -1.80 -5.42 -4.65
C ASN A 202 -1.11 -5.06 -5.98
N SER A 203 0.18 -5.33 -6.12
CA SER A 203 0.92 -5.14 -7.37
C SER A 203 0.44 -6.09 -8.44
N LEU A 204 0.43 -5.65 -9.72
CA LEU A 204 0.07 -6.47 -10.87
C LEU A 204 1.22 -7.40 -11.27
N TRP A 205 0.91 -8.37 -12.13
CA TRP A 205 1.82 -9.45 -12.50
C TRP A 205 3.16 -8.95 -13.06
N GLU A 206 3.13 -8.04 -14.02
CA GLU A 206 4.33 -7.55 -14.72
C GLU A 206 5.34 -6.92 -13.75
N TYR A 207 4.84 -6.13 -12.80
CA TYR A 207 5.69 -5.53 -11.79
C TYR A 207 6.17 -6.54 -10.75
N THR A 208 5.29 -7.43 -10.33
CA THR A 208 5.63 -8.51 -9.38
C THR A 208 6.70 -9.42 -9.98
N LEU A 209 6.56 -9.82 -11.25
CA LEU A 209 7.53 -10.61 -11.98
C LEU A 209 8.91 -9.92 -11.99
N THR A 210 8.95 -8.64 -12.33
CA THR A 210 10.20 -7.86 -12.36
C THR A 210 10.87 -7.79 -11.00
N VAL A 211 10.12 -7.46 -9.96
CA VAL A 211 10.65 -7.32 -8.59
C VAL A 211 11.14 -8.67 -8.06
N MET A 212 10.35 -9.73 -8.20
CA MET A 212 10.70 -11.05 -7.69
C MET A 212 11.85 -11.69 -8.47
N ASN A 213 11.93 -11.50 -9.79
CA ASN A 213 13.09 -11.93 -10.59
C ASN A 213 14.36 -11.23 -10.12
N TYR A 214 14.28 -9.93 -9.80
CA TYR A 214 15.44 -9.22 -9.24
C TYR A 214 15.83 -9.77 -7.85
N LEU A 215 14.88 -10.03 -6.97
CA LEU A 215 15.14 -10.47 -5.59
C LEU A 215 15.66 -11.91 -5.51
N VAL A 216 15.09 -12.81 -6.30
CA VAL A 216 15.26 -14.27 -6.18
C VAL A 216 15.93 -14.87 -7.42
N GLY A 217 15.50 -14.47 -8.61
CA GLY A 217 15.82 -15.10 -9.90
C GLY A 217 14.56 -15.66 -10.58
N ASP A 218 14.73 -16.22 -11.77
CA ASP A 218 13.62 -16.60 -12.66
C ASP A 218 12.71 -17.71 -12.09
N ASP A 219 13.24 -18.58 -11.20
CA ASP A 219 12.51 -19.69 -10.58
C ASP A 219 11.77 -19.29 -9.29
N TRP A 220 11.59 -17.99 -9.02
CA TRP A 220 11.00 -17.52 -7.76
C TRP A 220 9.60 -18.04 -7.47
N THR A 221 8.83 -18.34 -8.50
CA THR A 221 7.47 -18.89 -8.35
C THR A 221 7.48 -20.24 -7.63
N ASP A 222 8.57 -21.01 -7.69
CA ASP A 222 8.69 -22.30 -7.02
C ASP A 222 8.77 -22.21 -5.49
N LEU A 223 9.05 -21.03 -4.98
CA LEU A 223 9.03 -20.76 -3.54
C LEU A 223 7.61 -20.66 -2.98
N PHE A 224 6.59 -20.53 -3.83
CA PHE A 224 5.20 -20.35 -3.42
C PHE A 224 4.30 -21.48 -3.90
N ASP A 225 3.36 -21.88 -3.06
CA ASP A 225 2.29 -22.81 -3.42
C ASP A 225 1.16 -22.11 -4.16
N LEU A 226 1.01 -20.81 -3.94
CA LEU A 226 -0.03 -19.97 -4.54
C LEU A 226 0.47 -18.51 -4.64
N ILE A 227 0.16 -17.85 -5.74
CA ILE A 227 0.50 -16.45 -5.99
C ILE A 227 -0.77 -15.70 -6.42
N ILE A 228 -1.13 -14.64 -5.69
CA ILE A 228 -2.25 -13.77 -6.02
C ILE A 228 -1.72 -12.34 -6.14
N VAL A 229 -1.82 -11.78 -7.33
CA VAL A 229 -1.44 -10.40 -7.67
C VAL A 229 -2.70 -9.56 -7.88
N GLY A 230 -2.59 -8.22 -7.87
CA GLY A 230 -3.73 -7.32 -8.05
C GLY A 230 -4.89 -7.61 -7.09
N SER A 231 -4.58 -8.01 -5.87
CA SER A 231 -5.55 -8.52 -4.89
C SER A 231 -6.53 -7.46 -4.37
N CYS A 232 -6.20 -6.18 -4.49
CA CYS A 232 -7.02 -5.07 -3.98
C CYS A 232 -7.25 -5.12 -2.45
N LYS A 233 -6.23 -5.52 -1.65
CA LYS A 233 -6.34 -5.40 -0.19
C LYS A 233 -6.61 -3.94 0.23
N PRO A 234 -7.48 -3.66 1.20
CA PRO A 234 -8.15 -4.60 2.12
C PRO A 234 -9.44 -5.22 1.59
N VAL A 235 -9.95 -4.80 0.42
CA VAL A 235 -11.23 -5.28 -0.15
C VAL A 235 -11.22 -6.79 -0.34
N PHE A 236 -10.09 -7.37 -0.73
CA PHE A 236 -9.88 -8.83 -0.83
C PHE A 236 -10.32 -9.61 0.43
N LEU A 237 -10.10 -9.02 1.61
CA LEU A 237 -10.41 -9.65 2.91
C LEU A 237 -11.87 -9.44 3.36
N ILE A 238 -12.63 -8.60 2.66
CA ILE A 238 -13.97 -8.16 3.07
C ILE A 238 -15.03 -8.57 2.04
N ASP A 239 -14.76 -8.31 0.75
CA ASP A 239 -15.71 -8.56 -0.33
C ASP A 239 -15.53 -9.97 -0.89
N ARG A 240 -16.58 -10.79 -0.78
CA ARG A 240 -16.62 -12.17 -1.27
C ARG A 240 -17.00 -12.32 -2.76
N PHE A 241 -17.31 -11.21 -3.44
CA PHE A 241 -17.78 -11.23 -4.82
C PHE A 241 -16.73 -10.86 -5.86
N LEU A 242 -15.51 -10.51 -5.43
CA LEU A 242 -14.41 -10.21 -6.35
C LEU A 242 -14.08 -11.45 -7.19
N ASN A 243 -13.96 -11.24 -8.50
CA ASN A 243 -13.65 -12.30 -9.46
C ASN A 243 -12.18 -12.71 -9.37
N LEU A 244 -11.92 -14.02 -9.59
CA LEU A 244 -10.59 -14.60 -9.67
C LEU A 244 -10.25 -14.92 -11.13
N PHE A 245 -9.10 -14.44 -11.59
CA PHE A 245 -8.59 -14.73 -12.93
C PHE A 245 -7.29 -15.53 -12.81
N ARG A 246 -7.11 -16.55 -13.64
CA ARG A 246 -5.84 -17.23 -13.78
C ARG A 246 -4.92 -16.46 -14.70
N ILE A 247 -3.64 -16.38 -14.38
CA ILE A 247 -2.60 -15.77 -15.21
C ILE A 247 -1.81 -16.85 -15.91
N GLU A 248 -1.64 -16.70 -17.22
CA GLU A 248 -0.66 -17.44 -18.00
C GLU A 248 0.71 -16.77 -17.75
N GLU A 249 1.61 -17.42 -17.03
CA GLU A 249 2.86 -16.84 -16.53
C GLU A 249 3.75 -16.27 -17.66
N ALA A 250 3.78 -16.93 -18.84
CA ALA A 250 4.62 -16.53 -19.95
C ALA A 250 4.14 -15.24 -20.65
N THR A 251 2.84 -14.97 -20.65
CA THR A 251 2.24 -13.89 -21.44
C THR A 251 1.55 -12.83 -20.59
N GLY A 252 1.31 -13.10 -19.30
CA GLY A 252 0.49 -12.27 -18.40
C GLY A 252 -1.01 -12.27 -18.73
N LYS A 253 -1.45 -13.12 -19.70
CA LYS A 253 -2.83 -13.17 -20.15
C LYS A 253 -3.74 -13.70 -19.06
N LEU A 254 -4.88 -13.01 -18.87
CA LEU A 254 -5.91 -13.39 -17.91
C LEU A 254 -6.90 -14.38 -18.53
N THR A 255 -7.24 -15.42 -17.79
CA THR A 255 -8.30 -16.36 -18.12
C THR A 255 -9.31 -16.39 -16.97
N ASN A 256 -10.60 -16.29 -17.31
CA ASN A 256 -11.68 -16.37 -16.33
C ASN A 256 -11.68 -17.73 -15.61
N THR A 257 -12.09 -17.72 -14.35
CA THR A 257 -12.37 -18.94 -13.58
C THR A 257 -13.80 -18.85 -13.04
N ASP A 258 -14.38 -20.02 -12.71
CA ASP A 258 -15.66 -20.07 -12.00
C ASP A 258 -15.48 -19.94 -10.47
N GLY A 259 -14.31 -19.47 -10.04
CA GLY A 259 -13.96 -19.21 -8.64
C GLY A 259 -14.14 -20.46 -7.76
N VAL A 260 -14.81 -20.30 -6.61
CA VAL A 260 -15.00 -21.42 -5.66
C VAL A 260 -15.77 -22.59 -6.24
N TYR A 261 -16.62 -22.39 -7.26
CA TYR A 261 -17.37 -23.47 -7.92
C TYR A 261 -16.48 -24.37 -8.77
N GLU A 262 -15.40 -23.84 -9.35
CA GLU A 262 -14.41 -24.66 -10.04
C GLU A 262 -13.47 -25.40 -9.06
N ILE A 263 -13.25 -24.82 -7.87
CA ILE A 263 -12.27 -25.36 -6.91
C ILE A 263 -12.89 -26.44 -6.02
N LEU A 264 -14.04 -26.17 -5.39
CA LEU A 264 -14.62 -27.02 -4.36
C LEU A 264 -15.39 -28.20 -4.95
N GLU A 265 -14.97 -29.44 -4.65
CA GLU A 265 -15.61 -30.68 -5.11
C GLU A 265 -17.07 -30.80 -4.65
N GLU A 266 -17.39 -30.37 -3.45
CA GLU A 266 -18.75 -30.32 -2.90
C GLU A 266 -19.72 -29.43 -3.69
N LYS A 267 -19.16 -28.51 -4.50
CA LYS A 267 -19.90 -27.64 -5.42
C LYS A 267 -19.81 -28.11 -6.88
N GLY A 268 -19.26 -29.31 -7.11
CA GLY A 268 -19.05 -29.86 -8.45
C GLY A 268 -17.75 -29.43 -9.11
N GLY A 269 -16.83 -28.83 -8.36
CA GLY A 269 -15.50 -28.44 -8.84
C GLY A 269 -14.53 -29.62 -8.95
N ILE A 270 -13.35 -29.35 -9.46
CA ILE A 270 -12.30 -30.36 -9.77
C ILE A 270 -11.33 -30.65 -8.63
N GLY A 271 -11.53 -30.04 -7.47
CA GLY A 271 -10.61 -30.08 -6.33
C GLY A 271 -9.44 -29.10 -6.41
N ALA A 272 -8.97 -28.64 -5.25
CA ALA A 272 -7.90 -27.63 -5.17
C ALA A 272 -6.61 -28.09 -5.85
N GLU A 273 -6.18 -29.30 -5.66
CA GLU A 273 -4.96 -29.85 -6.25
C GLU A 273 -5.03 -29.86 -7.78
N THR A 274 -6.11 -30.37 -8.36
CA THR A 274 -6.32 -30.38 -9.81
C THR A 274 -6.47 -28.96 -10.37
N PHE A 275 -7.11 -28.06 -9.63
CA PHE A 275 -7.25 -26.67 -10.01
C PHE A 275 -5.89 -25.96 -10.08
N LEU A 276 -5.03 -26.13 -9.05
CA LEU A 276 -3.70 -25.53 -9.00
C LEU A 276 -2.69 -26.20 -9.96
N ALA A 277 -2.91 -27.46 -10.35
CA ALA A 277 -2.08 -28.10 -11.36
C ALA A 277 -2.16 -27.45 -12.74
N LYS A 278 -3.25 -26.68 -13.03
CA LYS A 278 -3.41 -25.90 -14.25
C LYS A 278 -2.66 -24.54 -14.22
N GLY A 279 -2.01 -24.21 -13.10
CA GLY A 279 -1.30 -22.96 -12.83
C GLY A 279 -1.67 -22.38 -11.47
N LYS A 280 -0.67 -21.83 -10.79
CA LYS A 280 -0.77 -21.34 -9.40
C LYS A 280 -0.73 -19.81 -9.27
N VAL A 281 -0.76 -19.09 -10.40
CA VAL A 281 -0.71 -17.62 -10.45
C VAL A 281 -2.08 -17.07 -10.83
N PHE A 282 -2.57 -16.14 -10.00
CA PHE A 282 -3.91 -15.56 -10.17
C PHE A 282 -3.89 -14.05 -9.97
N GLN A 283 -4.91 -13.38 -10.51
CA GLN A 283 -5.18 -11.95 -10.28
C GLN A 283 -6.57 -11.78 -9.64
N GLY A 284 -6.65 -10.84 -8.68
CA GLY A 284 -7.90 -10.50 -7.99
C GLY A 284 -8.33 -11.57 -6.99
N GLY A 285 -9.61 -11.95 -7.02
CA GLY A 285 -10.18 -12.90 -6.07
C GLY A 285 -10.47 -12.31 -4.70
N ASN A 286 -10.76 -13.20 -3.77
CA ASN A 286 -11.11 -12.86 -2.40
C ASN A 286 -10.67 -13.97 -1.44
N TRP A 287 -10.87 -13.77 -0.14
CA TRP A 287 -10.46 -14.68 0.91
C TRP A 287 -11.08 -16.10 0.80
N LEU A 288 -12.29 -16.25 0.22
CA LEU A 288 -12.92 -17.57 -0.01
C LEU A 288 -12.15 -18.38 -1.06
N HIS A 289 -11.68 -17.72 -2.14
CA HIS A 289 -10.84 -18.37 -3.14
C HIS A 289 -9.51 -18.83 -2.52
N LEU A 290 -8.88 -17.97 -1.70
CA LEU A 290 -7.64 -18.29 -1.00
C LEU A 290 -7.80 -19.55 -0.12
N GLN A 291 -8.86 -19.58 0.71
CA GLN A 291 -9.15 -20.72 1.56
C GLN A 291 -9.41 -22.01 0.78
N ALA A 292 -10.24 -21.92 -0.26
CA ALA A 292 -10.53 -23.06 -1.12
C ALA A 292 -9.29 -23.63 -1.80
N MET A 293 -8.39 -22.77 -2.33
CA MET A 293 -7.15 -23.17 -2.99
C MET A 293 -6.12 -23.78 -2.01
N LEU A 294 -6.06 -23.25 -0.78
CA LEU A 294 -5.12 -23.75 0.22
C LEU A 294 -5.67 -24.95 1.01
N GLY A 295 -6.96 -25.27 0.89
CA GLY A 295 -7.63 -26.33 1.65
C GLY A 295 -7.68 -26.04 3.14
N ILE A 296 -7.83 -24.77 3.54
CA ILE A 296 -7.90 -24.33 4.94
C ILE A 296 -9.31 -23.82 5.27
N ASN A 297 -9.73 -24.05 6.51
CA ASN A 297 -11.02 -23.58 7.02
C ASN A 297 -10.86 -22.31 7.84
N ALA A 298 -11.76 -21.36 7.69
CA ALA A 298 -11.75 -20.11 8.44
C ALA A 298 -11.86 -20.37 9.95
N GLY A 299 -10.92 -19.83 10.71
CA GLY A 299 -10.97 -19.76 12.18
C GLY A 299 -10.34 -20.91 12.94
N GLU A 300 -9.83 -21.94 12.26
CA GLU A 300 -9.17 -23.10 12.92
C GLU A 300 -7.65 -23.16 12.64
N GLU A 301 -7.13 -22.32 11.74
CA GLU A 301 -5.78 -22.48 11.20
C GLU A 301 -5.05 -21.10 11.02
#